data_028693329caccdbbb5e969e55b76d983
#
_entry.id   028693329caccdbbb5e969e55b76d983
#
_cell.length_a   1.000
_cell.length_b   1.000
_cell.length_c   1.000
_cell.angle_alpha   90.00
_cell.angle_beta   90.00
_cell.angle_gamma   90.00
#
_symmetry.space_group_name_H-M   'P 1'
#
loop_
_entity.id
_entity.type
_entity.pdbx_description
1 polymer ?
#
loop_
_entity_poly.entity_id
_entity_poly.type
_entity_poly.pdbx_seq_one_letter_code
_entity_poly.pdbx_strand_id
1 'polypeptide(L)'
;MPSHFLPPRVAARWFTGKHPESDWPSIARDALEAGLDGSALRRLASYEQTLHWDVAKYSEPALSEMGASKMSQREALLWSVKDVCRDILEGARDPFEIWRDRLWMQCFPEELMPIFNEIERQGTGLLPGSGQEALQIILSHARDSVSPERRQTACAQSESSVHFFQNAGLRFHTITAGPKDGPVVVLLHGFPEFWYGWHRQIEPLVTAGFRVVVPDQRGYNLSSKPAGVAAYALRELVSDVLAIADQLGREKIFLAGHDWGAAVAWSTALLHPQRIAKLAVLNVPHPAVMRKFLSTHPRQFFRSWYMFFFQLPWLPEALFSALNFRLGAHALLHSSRPGTFSAEDLAQYRGAWSQPGALTGMINWYRALFRTGVKFQDQNVRVPTRILWGERDDFLLSEMAHESLSYCTSAELFTFANATHWLQHEEPDRVSQILADFFRA
;
A
#
# COMPACT_ATOMS: atom_id res chain seq x y z
N MET A 1 3.65 40.53 10.50
CA MET A 1 4.45 39.33 10.29
C MET A 1 4.01 38.71 8.97
N PRO A 2 4.92 38.21 8.12
CA PRO A 2 4.51 37.44 6.94
C PRO A 2 3.67 36.26 7.35
N SER A 3 2.56 36.00 6.66
CA SER A 3 1.58 34.97 7.02
C SER A 3 2.13 33.52 7.06
N HIS A 4 3.32 33.32 6.49
CA HIS A 4 4.01 32.03 6.46
C HIS A 4 4.90 31.74 7.69
N PHE A 5 5.18 32.74 8.53
CA PHE A 5 5.97 32.57 9.74
C PHE A 5 5.09 32.64 11.01
N LEU A 6 4.67 31.50 11.49
CA LEU A 6 3.96 31.35 12.77
C LEU A 6 4.70 30.32 13.62
N PRO A 7 5.20 30.71 14.83
CA PRO A 7 5.94 29.79 15.70
C PRO A 7 5.23 28.46 15.94
N PRO A 8 3.90 28.41 16.19
CA PRO A 8 3.18 27.14 16.33
C PRO A 8 3.18 26.27 15.04
N ARG A 9 3.23 26.90 13.85
CA ARG A 9 3.38 26.20 12.56
C ARG A 9 4.70 25.48 12.45
N VAL A 10 5.79 26.14 12.82
CA VAL A 10 7.14 25.58 12.83
C VAL A 10 7.21 24.41 13.82
N ALA A 11 6.67 24.59 15.03
CA ALA A 11 6.62 23.55 16.05
C ALA A 11 5.83 22.33 15.57
N ALA A 12 4.63 22.53 15.01
CA ALA A 12 3.79 21.43 14.54
C ALA A 12 4.48 20.62 13.43
N ARG A 13 5.13 21.29 12.47
CA ARG A 13 5.88 20.60 11.40
C ARG A 13 7.11 19.87 11.94
N TRP A 14 7.81 20.43 12.91
CA TRP A 14 8.93 19.78 13.56
C TRP A 14 8.50 18.49 14.29
N PHE A 15 7.49 18.57 15.16
CA PHE A 15 7.00 17.41 15.91
C PHE A 15 6.32 16.35 15.05
N THR A 16 5.87 16.70 13.84
CA THR A 16 5.35 15.73 12.85
C THR A 16 6.40 15.22 11.86
N GLY A 17 7.67 15.61 12.01
CA GLY A 17 8.76 15.20 11.12
C GLY A 17 8.69 15.78 9.71
N LYS A 18 7.89 16.82 9.49
CA LYS A 18 7.67 17.45 8.18
C LYS A 18 8.62 18.60 7.85
N HIS A 19 9.54 18.96 8.75
CA HIS A 19 10.63 19.89 8.46
C HIS A 19 11.92 19.11 8.24
N PRO A 20 12.51 19.18 7.03
CA PRO A 20 13.88 18.75 6.82
C PRO A 20 14.82 19.55 7.74
N GLU A 21 15.85 18.90 8.23
CA GLU A 21 16.87 19.55 9.07
C GLU A 21 17.56 20.72 8.36
N SER A 22 17.63 20.67 7.02
CA SER A 22 18.16 21.73 6.15
C SER A 22 17.40 23.05 6.23
N ASP A 23 16.16 23.06 6.69
CA ASP A 23 15.31 24.26 6.70
C ASP A 23 15.55 25.16 7.92
N TRP A 24 16.18 24.65 8.98
CA TRP A 24 16.37 25.39 10.22
C TRP A 24 17.13 26.71 10.10
N PRO A 25 18.19 26.84 9.26
CA PRO A 25 18.85 28.13 9.07
C PRO A 25 17.94 29.20 8.47
N SER A 26 17.07 28.81 7.53
CA SER A 26 16.08 29.70 6.94
C SER A 26 15.01 30.10 7.96
N ILE A 27 14.46 29.12 8.66
CA ILE A 27 13.45 29.33 9.71
C ILE A 27 13.97 30.28 10.81
N ALA A 28 15.23 30.09 11.22
CA ALA A 28 15.83 30.90 12.25
C ALA A 28 16.09 32.34 11.76
N ARG A 29 16.48 32.55 10.50
CA ARG A 29 16.61 33.90 9.89
C ARG A 29 15.26 34.59 9.83
N ASP A 30 14.22 33.91 9.34
CA ASP A 30 12.88 34.48 9.25
C ASP A 30 12.34 34.88 10.64
N ALA A 31 12.66 34.08 11.68
CA ALA A 31 12.30 34.38 13.06
C ALA A 31 12.99 35.67 13.57
N LEU A 32 14.26 35.79 13.31
CA LEU A 32 15.04 37.01 13.70
C LEU A 32 14.55 38.25 12.94
N GLU A 33 14.24 38.15 11.65
CA GLU A 33 13.63 39.20 10.84
C GLU A 33 12.25 39.62 11.35
N ALA A 34 11.48 38.64 11.88
CA ALA A 34 10.20 38.92 12.51
C ALA A 34 10.31 39.56 13.91
N GLY A 35 11.53 39.85 14.39
CA GLY A 35 11.78 40.49 15.68
C GLY A 35 11.84 39.55 16.86
N LEU A 36 11.86 38.24 16.64
CA LEU A 36 12.14 37.25 17.69
C LEU A 36 13.66 37.15 17.88
N ASP A 37 14.11 36.96 19.11
CA ASP A 37 15.54 36.94 19.41
C ASP A 37 15.88 35.86 20.43
N GLY A 38 17.03 35.20 20.23
CA GLY A 38 17.53 34.19 21.09
C GLY A 38 18.87 33.62 20.66
N SER A 39 19.57 32.97 21.57
CA SER A 39 20.91 32.44 21.33
C SER A 39 20.88 31.24 20.38
N ALA A 40 19.85 30.40 20.49
CA ALA A 40 19.65 29.22 19.63
C ALA A 40 19.24 29.63 18.22
N LEU A 41 18.33 30.63 18.09
CA LEU A 41 17.94 31.20 16.80
C LEU A 41 19.13 31.82 16.06
N ARG A 42 19.94 32.69 16.76
CA ARG A 42 21.15 33.24 16.17
C ARG A 42 22.15 32.17 15.74
N ARG A 43 22.29 31.12 16.53
CA ARG A 43 23.17 30.00 16.20
C ARG A 43 22.71 29.26 14.95
N LEU A 44 21.44 28.89 14.88
CA LEU A 44 20.89 28.18 13.69
C LEU A 44 20.93 29.09 12.44
N ALA A 45 20.62 30.37 12.55
CA ALA A 45 20.67 31.35 11.45
C ALA A 45 22.05 31.53 10.86
N SER A 46 23.12 31.31 11.64
CA SER A 46 24.52 31.45 11.22
C SER A 46 25.05 30.35 10.33
N TYR A 47 24.31 29.26 10.13
CA TYR A 47 24.73 28.12 9.30
C TYR A 47 24.35 28.36 7.84
N GLU A 48 25.26 28.08 6.91
CA GLU A 48 24.96 27.94 5.47
C GLU A 48 24.39 26.55 5.16
N GLN A 49 24.88 25.54 5.85
CA GLN A 49 24.35 24.17 5.83
C GLN A 49 24.31 23.61 7.26
N THR A 50 23.19 23.00 7.63
CA THR A 50 23.02 22.41 8.96
C THR A 50 23.66 21.02 9.04
N LEU A 51 24.41 20.79 10.11
CA LEU A 51 24.82 19.46 10.51
C LEU A 51 23.74 18.87 11.43
N HIS A 52 23.40 17.61 11.20
CA HIS A 52 22.32 16.89 11.91
C HIS A 52 22.35 17.05 13.46
N TRP A 53 23.53 16.99 14.06
CA TRP A 53 23.69 17.12 15.51
C TRP A 53 23.47 18.55 16.03
N ASP A 54 23.67 19.57 15.22
CA ASP A 54 23.40 20.96 15.58
C ASP A 54 21.89 21.23 15.59
N VAL A 55 21.15 20.69 14.63
CA VAL A 55 19.67 20.76 14.61
C VAL A 55 19.09 20.09 15.87
N ALA A 56 19.51 18.88 16.18
CA ALA A 56 19.05 18.17 17.38
C ALA A 56 19.34 18.96 18.68
N LYS A 57 20.47 19.67 18.73
CA LYS A 57 20.87 20.45 19.90
C LYS A 57 20.14 21.77 20.06
N TYR A 58 19.83 22.47 18.97
CA TYR A 58 19.36 23.86 19.01
C TYR A 58 17.90 24.03 18.58
N SER A 59 17.26 23.03 17.95
CA SER A 59 15.88 23.16 17.48
C SER A 59 14.85 23.35 18.62
N GLU A 60 14.92 22.53 19.68
CA GLU A 60 14.00 22.70 20.83
C GLU A 60 14.21 24.02 21.56
N PRO A 61 15.46 24.46 21.88
CA PRO A 61 15.70 25.80 22.40
C PRO A 61 15.19 26.91 21.47
N ALA A 62 15.39 26.83 20.17
CA ALA A 62 14.92 27.80 19.20
C ALA A 62 13.39 27.89 19.15
N LEU A 63 12.68 26.76 19.24
CA LEU A 63 11.22 26.72 19.35
C LEU A 63 10.74 27.44 20.63
N SER A 64 11.44 27.24 21.73
CA SER A 64 11.13 27.94 23.01
C SER A 64 11.38 29.44 22.90
N GLU A 65 12.48 29.86 22.26
CA GLU A 65 12.79 31.28 21.99
C GLU A 65 11.76 31.92 21.04
N MET A 66 11.16 31.16 20.14
CA MET A 66 10.05 31.61 19.31
C MET A 66 8.69 31.68 20.05
N GLY A 67 8.66 31.34 21.33
CA GLY A 67 7.41 31.24 22.10
C GLY A 67 6.52 30.07 21.73
N ALA A 68 7.06 29.07 21.01
CA ALA A 68 6.35 27.85 20.71
C ALA A 68 6.50 26.89 21.89
N SER A 69 5.41 26.67 22.63
CA SER A 69 5.37 25.68 23.71
C SER A 69 5.57 24.27 23.17
N LYS A 70 6.10 23.37 24.01
CA LYS A 70 6.20 21.94 23.73
C LYS A 70 4.80 21.40 23.40
N MET A 71 4.57 21.02 22.16
CA MET A 71 3.30 20.45 21.72
C MET A 71 3.31 18.93 21.94
N SER A 72 2.19 18.40 22.42
CA SER A 72 1.96 16.95 22.32
C SER A 72 1.80 16.55 20.83
N GLN A 73 2.05 15.28 20.53
CA GLN A 73 1.87 14.77 19.16
C GLN A 73 0.45 15.03 18.62
N ARG A 74 -0.56 14.94 19.50
CA ARG A 74 -1.96 15.26 19.19
C ARG A 74 -2.16 16.74 18.85
N GLU A 75 -1.58 17.65 19.62
CA GLU A 75 -1.66 19.09 19.35
C GLU A 75 -0.93 19.47 18.08
N ALA A 76 0.25 18.89 17.83
CA ALA A 76 1.01 19.10 16.59
C ALA A 76 0.22 18.63 15.35
N LEU A 77 -0.51 17.54 15.47
CA LEU A 77 -1.35 17.01 14.39
C LEU A 77 -2.57 17.88 14.12
N LEU A 78 -3.28 18.32 15.18
CA LEU A 78 -4.40 19.25 15.06
C LEU A 78 -3.96 20.58 14.44
N TRP A 79 -2.77 21.04 14.79
CA TRP A 79 -2.18 22.23 14.20
C TRP A 79 -1.83 22.04 12.72
N SER A 80 -1.27 20.88 12.34
CA SER A 80 -0.97 20.55 10.95
C SER A 80 -2.23 20.50 10.07
N VAL A 81 -3.35 19.99 10.59
CA VAL A 81 -4.64 20.02 9.88
C VAL A 81 -5.14 21.45 9.69
N LYS A 82 -5.10 22.27 10.75
CA LYS A 82 -5.49 23.70 10.66
C LYS A 82 -4.62 24.49 9.69
N ASP A 83 -3.32 24.17 9.64
CA ASP A 83 -2.36 24.80 8.77
C ASP A 83 -2.64 24.50 7.29
N VAL A 84 -2.90 23.23 6.99
CA VAL A 84 -3.32 22.79 5.65
C VAL A 84 -4.62 23.47 5.22
N CYS A 85 -5.62 23.52 6.10
CA CYS A 85 -6.87 24.23 5.82
C CYS A 85 -6.65 25.71 5.52
N ARG A 86 -5.73 26.37 6.24
CA ARG A 86 -5.38 27.76 5.98
C ARG A 86 -4.69 27.94 4.63
N ASP A 87 -3.70 27.12 4.31
CA ASP A 87 -3.00 27.16 3.03
C ASP A 87 -3.97 27.02 1.83
N ILE A 88 -5.04 26.26 1.99
CA ILE A 88 -6.11 26.14 0.97
C ILE A 88 -6.92 27.42 0.89
N LEU A 89 -7.33 27.99 2.03
CA LEU A 89 -8.15 29.22 2.07
C LEU A 89 -7.38 30.44 1.52
N GLU A 90 -6.05 30.46 1.71
CA GLU A 90 -5.15 31.47 1.18
C GLU A 90 -4.75 31.23 -0.29
N GLY A 91 -5.20 30.12 -0.90
CA GLY A 91 -4.86 29.75 -2.27
C GLY A 91 -3.41 29.28 -2.45
N ALA A 92 -2.70 29.01 -1.34
CA ALA A 92 -1.30 28.59 -1.36
C ALA A 92 -1.13 27.10 -1.70
N ARG A 93 -2.21 26.31 -1.62
CA ARG A 93 -2.23 24.89 -2.00
C ARG A 93 -3.51 24.51 -2.74
N ASP A 94 -3.36 23.64 -3.73
CA ASP A 94 -4.49 23.05 -4.45
C ASP A 94 -5.21 22.04 -3.52
N PRO A 95 -6.55 22.19 -3.30
CA PRO A 95 -7.34 21.21 -2.58
C PRO A 95 -7.23 19.80 -3.14
N PHE A 96 -6.98 19.64 -4.44
CA PHE A 96 -6.81 18.36 -5.12
C PHE A 96 -5.48 17.69 -4.76
N GLU A 97 -4.39 18.45 -4.60
CA GLU A 97 -3.12 17.90 -4.11
C GLU A 97 -3.24 17.33 -2.70
N ILE A 98 -3.99 18.00 -1.85
CA ILE A 98 -4.24 17.56 -0.48
C ILE A 98 -5.14 16.33 -0.45
N TRP A 99 -6.12 16.24 -1.36
CA TRP A 99 -6.95 15.06 -1.50
C TRP A 99 -6.15 13.86 -2.04
N ARG A 100 -5.23 14.07 -2.97
CA ARG A 100 -4.27 13.06 -3.43
C ARG A 100 -3.37 12.59 -2.29
N ASP A 101 -2.90 13.52 -1.44
CA ASP A 101 -2.11 13.23 -0.25
C ASP A 101 -2.94 12.57 0.88
N ARG A 102 -4.28 12.50 0.76
CA ARG A 102 -5.18 11.81 1.69
C ARG A 102 -4.88 10.30 1.79
N LEU A 103 -4.23 9.72 0.79
CA LEU A 103 -3.75 8.34 0.84
C LEU A 103 -2.73 8.11 1.98
N TRP A 104 -1.96 9.11 2.39
CA TRP A 104 -1.05 8.97 3.52
C TRP A 104 -1.70 9.29 4.88
N MET A 105 -2.85 9.96 4.92
CA MET A 105 -3.63 10.12 6.17
C MET A 105 -4.20 8.79 6.69
N GLN A 106 -4.23 7.75 5.86
CA GLN A 106 -4.57 6.39 6.28
C GLN A 106 -3.49 5.73 7.17
N CYS A 107 -2.32 6.34 7.27
CA CYS A 107 -1.23 5.92 8.17
C CYS A 107 -1.27 6.59 9.54
N PHE A 108 -2.37 7.27 9.90
CA PHE A 108 -2.52 7.88 11.21
C PHE A 108 -2.66 6.82 12.31
N PRO A 109 -2.09 7.07 13.51
CA PRO A 109 -2.28 6.22 14.67
C PRO A 109 -3.77 5.97 14.93
N GLU A 110 -4.13 4.76 15.32
CA GLU A 110 -5.52 4.35 15.64
C GLU A 110 -6.23 5.33 16.58
N GLU A 111 -5.48 6.04 17.42
CA GLU A 111 -5.96 7.06 18.36
C GLU A 111 -6.62 8.28 17.69
N LEU A 112 -6.33 8.54 16.42
CA LEU A 112 -6.88 9.70 15.67
C LEU A 112 -8.05 9.31 14.76
N MET A 113 -8.19 8.03 14.44
CA MET A 113 -9.31 7.53 13.64
C MET A 113 -10.69 7.83 14.26
N PRO A 114 -10.88 7.75 15.61
CA PRO A 114 -12.14 8.17 16.22
C PRO A 114 -12.47 9.65 16.01
N ILE A 115 -11.46 10.52 15.95
CA ILE A 115 -11.64 11.96 15.74
C ILE A 115 -12.03 12.22 14.27
N PHE A 116 -11.40 11.53 13.32
CA PHE A 116 -11.75 11.62 11.90
C PHE A 116 -13.14 11.03 11.60
N ASN A 117 -13.44 9.85 12.13
CA ASN A 117 -14.75 9.23 12.00
C ASN A 117 -15.86 10.08 12.65
N GLU A 118 -15.55 10.80 13.73
CA GLU A 118 -16.48 11.71 14.38
C GLU A 118 -16.67 13.00 13.56
N ILE A 119 -15.61 13.54 12.95
CA ILE A 119 -15.70 14.67 12.02
C ILE A 119 -16.50 14.28 10.76
N GLU A 120 -16.30 13.08 10.21
CA GLU A 120 -17.09 12.55 9.09
C GLU A 120 -18.55 12.30 9.47
N ARG A 121 -18.82 11.78 10.67
CA ARG A 121 -20.16 11.42 11.14
C ARG A 121 -21.01 12.62 11.52
N GLN A 122 -20.43 13.64 12.15
CA GLN A 122 -21.16 14.81 12.64
C GLN A 122 -21.21 15.98 11.65
N GLY A 123 -20.38 15.96 10.62
CA GLY A 123 -20.38 17.00 9.56
C GLY A 123 -20.10 18.42 10.05
N THR A 124 -20.05 18.69 11.35
CA THR A 124 -20.16 20.06 11.85
C THR A 124 -19.56 20.38 13.23
N GLY A 125 -19.00 19.49 14.04
CA GLY A 125 -18.99 19.77 15.48
C GLY A 125 -17.69 20.14 16.19
N LEU A 126 -16.50 19.88 15.69
CA LEU A 126 -15.27 19.86 16.49
C LEU A 126 -14.19 20.90 16.11
N LEU A 127 -14.41 21.73 15.12
CA LEU A 127 -13.54 22.86 14.79
C LEU A 127 -14.23 24.17 15.17
N PRO A 128 -13.61 25.08 15.95
CA PRO A 128 -14.19 26.39 16.21
C PRO A 128 -14.44 27.15 14.90
N GLY A 129 -15.63 27.77 14.71
CA GLY A 129 -16.19 28.53 13.60
C GLY A 129 -15.47 28.55 12.26
N SER A 130 -14.19 28.91 12.21
CA SER A 130 -13.38 29.01 10.99
C SER A 130 -12.97 27.67 10.34
N GLY A 131 -12.97 26.58 11.10
CA GLY A 131 -12.59 25.25 10.59
C GLY A 131 -13.71 24.53 9.86
N GLN A 132 -14.98 24.83 10.22
CA GLN A 132 -16.16 24.32 9.52
C GLN A 132 -16.34 24.96 8.14
N GLU A 133 -16.17 26.29 8.06
CA GLU A 133 -16.19 27.00 6.80
C GLU A 133 -15.06 26.51 5.89
N ALA A 134 -13.85 26.30 6.42
CA ALA A 134 -12.72 25.78 5.67
C ALA A 134 -13.01 24.38 5.10
N LEU A 135 -13.60 23.48 5.89
CA LEU A 135 -13.98 22.14 5.41
C LEU A 135 -15.09 22.19 4.35
N GLN A 136 -16.08 23.06 4.53
CA GLN A 136 -17.14 23.26 3.53
C GLN A 136 -16.61 23.91 2.24
N ILE A 137 -15.67 24.84 2.33
CA ILE A 137 -15.00 25.47 1.19
C ILE A 137 -14.12 24.43 0.47
N ILE A 138 -13.38 23.59 1.19
CA ILE A 138 -12.61 22.47 0.60
C ILE A 138 -13.55 21.52 -0.15
N LEU A 139 -14.66 21.12 0.46
CA LEU A 139 -15.65 20.25 -0.15
C LEU A 139 -16.39 20.90 -1.32
N SER A 140 -16.67 22.24 -1.25
CA SER A 140 -17.32 22.96 -2.36
C SER A 140 -16.33 23.19 -3.51
N HIS A 141 -15.09 23.57 -3.27
CA HIS A 141 -14.08 23.75 -4.31
C HIS A 141 -13.66 22.42 -4.94
N ALA A 142 -13.58 21.33 -4.19
CA ALA A 142 -13.43 19.99 -4.75
C ALA A 142 -14.61 19.61 -5.67
N ARG A 143 -15.81 20.13 -5.41
CA ARG A 143 -17.00 19.96 -6.28
C ARG A 143 -16.99 20.91 -7.47
N ASP A 144 -16.48 22.12 -7.32
CA ASP A 144 -16.62 23.22 -8.32
C ASP A 144 -15.42 23.35 -9.26
N SER A 145 -14.24 22.87 -8.88
CA SER A 145 -13.04 22.91 -9.72
C SER A 145 -13.02 21.90 -10.88
N VAL A 146 -14.03 21.04 -10.98
CA VAL A 146 -14.20 20.12 -12.09
C VAL A 146 -15.17 20.75 -13.11
N SER A 147 -14.66 21.11 -14.32
CA SER A 147 -15.51 21.58 -15.42
C SER A 147 -16.62 20.57 -15.75
N PRO A 148 -17.80 21.00 -16.29
CA PRO A 148 -18.87 20.07 -16.63
C PRO A 148 -18.44 18.92 -17.54
N GLU A 149 -17.50 19.15 -18.46
CA GLU A 149 -16.92 18.13 -19.33
C GLU A 149 -15.94 17.21 -18.58
N ARG A 150 -15.16 17.76 -17.65
CA ARG A 150 -14.35 16.97 -16.71
C ARG A 150 -15.21 16.27 -15.65
N ARG A 151 -16.37 16.83 -15.27
CA ARG A 151 -17.35 16.17 -14.41
C ARG A 151 -17.95 14.94 -15.06
N GLN A 152 -18.26 14.96 -16.36
CA GLN A 152 -18.74 13.78 -17.08
C GLN A 152 -17.64 12.72 -17.28
N THR A 153 -16.39 13.13 -17.51
CA THR A 153 -15.24 12.22 -17.60
C THR A 153 -14.72 11.79 -16.22
N ALA A 154 -14.69 12.68 -15.22
CA ALA A 154 -14.25 12.36 -13.87
C ALA A 154 -15.34 11.68 -13.01
N CYS A 155 -16.62 11.88 -13.29
CA CYS A 155 -17.71 11.09 -12.68
C CYS A 155 -17.74 9.65 -13.22
N ALA A 156 -17.09 9.41 -14.38
CA ALA A 156 -16.78 8.08 -14.89
C ALA A 156 -15.42 7.53 -14.42
N GLN A 157 -14.51 8.39 -13.90
CA GLN A 157 -13.14 8.03 -13.48
C GLN A 157 -13.04 8.01 -11.96
N SER A 158 -13.20 6.80 -11.42
CA SER A 158 -12.65 6.22 -10.20
C SER A 158 -12.52 7.09 -8.96
N GLU A 159 -13.61 7.30 -8.23
CA GLU A 159 -13.47 7.43 -6.78
C GLU A 159 -12.95 6.09 -6.24
N SER A 160 -11.65 6.02 -5.91
CA SER A 160 -11.15 4.92 -5.12
C SER A 160 -11.71 5.08 -3.70
N SER A 161 -12.31 4.04 -3.18
CA SER A 161 -12.90 4.04 -1.84
C SER A 161 -12.33 2.89 -1.02
N VAL A 162 -12.13 3.15 0.28
CA VAL A 162 -11.76 2.12 1.24
C VAL A 162 -13.00 1.37 1.68
N HIS A 163 -12.97 0.07 1.57
CA HIS A 163 -14.00 -0.82 2.09
C HIS A 163 -13.41 -1.82 3.07
N PHE A 164 -14.23 -2.29 4.00
CA PHE A 164 -13.87 -3.37 4.90
C PHE A 164 -14.79 -4.56 4.65
N PHE A 165 -14.29 -5.55 3.90
CA PHE A 165 -14.98 -6.83 3.76
C PHE A 165 -14.77 -7.68 5.02
N GLN A 166 -15.63 -8.67 5.21
CA GLN A 166 -15.60 -9.54 6.40
C GLN A 166 -15.65 -11.01 5.99
N ASN A 167 -14.90 -11.83 6.69
CA ASN A 167 -15.00 -13.29 6.62
C ASN A 167 -14.72 -13.90 7.98
N ALA A 168 -15.62 -14.72 8.50
CA ALA A 168 -15.47 -15.43 9.78
C ALA A 168 -15.03 -14.51 10.96
N GLY A 169 -15.59 -13.32 11.04
CA GLY A 169 -15.25 -12.32 12.08
C GLY A 169 -13.96 -11.51 11.82
N LEU A 170 -13.24 -11.79 10.74
CA LEU A 170 -12.08 -11.02 10.31
C LEU A 170 -12.49 -9.88 9.38
N ARG A 171 -11.77 -8.76 9.43
CA ARG A 171 -11.96 -7.59 8.58
C ARG A 171 -10.80 -7.46 7.60
N PHE A 172 -11.11 -7.13 6.34
CA PHE A 172 -10.15 -6.96 5.27
C PHE A 172 -10.23 -5.53 4.74
N HIS A 173 -9.21 -4.74 5.02
CA HIS A 173 -9.03 -3.44 4.40
C HIS A 173 -8.86 -3.63 2.89
N THR A 174 -9.61 -2.91 2.09
CA THR A 174 -9.67 -3.13 0.65
C THR A 174 -9.85 -1.82 -0.08
N ILE A 175 -9.02 -1.58 -1.08
CA ILE A 175 -9.21 -0.48 -2.01
C ILE A 175 -10.15 -0.96 -3.12
N THR A 176 -11.18 -0.17 -3.39
CA THR A 176 -12.11 -0.42 -4.50
C THR A 176 -12.20 0.81 -5.38
N ALA A 177 -12.20 0.62 -6.70
CA ALA A 177 -12.28 1.70 -7.67
C ALA A 177 -13.12 1.28 -8.90
N GLY A 178 -13.64 2.27 -9.62
CA GLY A 178 -14.42 2.05 -10.84
C GLY A 178 -15.92 1.83 -10.61
N PRO A 179 -16.68 1.59 -11.69
CA PRO A 179 -18.14 1.55 -11.67
C PRO A 179 -18.66 0.41 -10.78
N LYS A 180 -19.62 0.69 -9.91
CA LYS A 180 -20.19 -0.30 -8.97
C LYS A 180 -20.77 -1.54 -9.68
N ASP A 181 -21.36 -1.33 -10.85
CA ASP A 181 -22.00 -2.39 -11.65
C ASP A 181 -21.03 -3.03 -12.65
N GLY A 182 -19.80 -2.53 -12.77
CA GLY A 182 -18.78 -3.07 -13.65
C GLY A 182 -18.40 -4.52 -13.31
N PRO A 183 -17.84 -5.27 -14.27
CA PRO A 183 -17.28 -6.58 -14.02
C PRO A 183 -16.18 -6.49 -12.96
N VAL A 184 -16.23 -7.37 -11.95
CA VAL A 184 -15.30 -7.30 -10.80
C VAL A 184 -13.98 -7.98 -11.13
N VAL A 185 -12.89 -7.24 -10.94
CA VAL A 185 -11.51 -7.76 -10.95
C VAL A 185 -10.94 -7.67 -9.54
N VAL A 186 -10.58 -8.80 -8.95
CA VAL A 186 -9.87 -8.87 -7.67
C VAL A 186 -8.38 -9.04 -7.93
N LEU A 187 -7.55 -8.17 -7.33
CA LEU A 187 -6.10 -8.16 -7.47
C LEU A 187 -5.47 -8.56 -6.13
N LEU A 188 -4.77 -9.69 -6.08
CA LEU A 188 -4.16 -10.24 -4.88
C LEU A 188 -2.65 -9.97 -4.90
N HIS A 189 -2.16 -9.23 -3.92
CA HIS A 189 -0.73 -8.94 -3.75
C HIS A 189 0.05 -10.12 -3.14
N GLY A 190 1.37 -10.03 -3.16
CA GLY A 190 2.26 -11.03 -2.58
C GLY A 190 2.97 -10.59 -1.30
N PHE A 191 4.05 -11.30 -0.97
CA PHE A 191 4.95 -10.98 0.14
C PHE A 191 6.16 -10.16 -0.37
N PRO A 192 6.56 -9.11 0.31
CA PRO A 192 5.99 -8.50 1.52
C PRO A 192 5.11 -7.29 1.20
N GLU A 193 4.29 -7.39 0.16
CA GLU A 193 3.47 -6.30 -0.36
C GLU A 193 2.15 -6.13 0.42
N PHE A 194 1.30 -5.25 -0.06
CA PHE A 194 -0.07 -4.97 0.36
C PHE A 194 -0.83 -4.40 -0.85
N TRP A 195 -2.04 -3.87 -0.71
CA TRP A 195 -2.82 -3.38 -1.85
C TRP A 195 -2.02 -2.47 -2.79
N TYR A 196 -1.04 -1.74 -2.26
CA TYR A 196 -0.19 -0.81 -3.02
C TYR A 196 0.65 -1.50 -4.10
N GLY A 197 0.91 -2.79 -3.98
CA GLY A 197 1.57 -3.59 -5.01
C GLY A 197 0.87 -3.55 -6.36
N TRP A 198 -0.42 -3.19 -6.37
CA TRP A 198 -1.24 -3.06 -7.57
C TRP A 198 -1.64 -1.63 -7.93
N HIS A 199 -1.09 -0.61 -7.25
CA HIS A 199 -1.54 0.78 -7.41
C HIS A 199 -1.48 1.29 -8.84
N ARG A 200 -0.50 0.81 -9.64
CA ARG A 200 -0.32 1.21 -11.04
C ARG A 200 -1.31 0.54 -12.00
N GLN A 201 -1.95 -0.55 -11.61
CA GLN A 201 -2.95 -1.28 -12.40
C GLN A 201 -4.39 -0.80 -12.16
N ILE A 202 -4.65 -0.11 -11.05
CA ILE A 202 -6.00 0.31 -10.66
C ILE A 202 -6.62 1.20 -11.73
N GLU A 203 -6.00 2.33 -12.06
CA GLU A 203 -6.55 3.30 -13.01
C GLU A 203 -6.73 2.73 -14.43
N PRO A 204 -5.75 2.03 -15.03
CA PRO A 204 -5.93 1.41 -16.35
C PRO A 204 -7.10 0.41 -16.40
N LEU A 205 -7.29 -0.41 -15.36
CA LEU A 205 -8.40 -1.36 -15.31
C LEU A 205 -9.75 -0.67 -15.10
N VAL A 206 -9.78 0.40 -14.30
CA VAL A 206 -10.99 1.23 -14.15
C VAL A 206 -11.36 1.90 -15.47
N THR A 207 -10.38 2.48 -16.16
CA THR A 207 -10.58 3.06 -17.49
C THR A 207 -11.07 2.02 -18.50
N ALA A 208 -10.67 0.76 -18.31
CA ALA A 208 -11.16 -0.38 -19.06
C ALA A 208 -12.61 -0.79 -18.73
N GLY A 209 -13.24 -0.15 -17.73
CA GLY A 209 -14.64 -0.38 -17.31
C GLY A 209 -14.83 -1.39 -16.19
N PHE A 210 -13.76 -1.85 -15.55
CA PHE A 210 -13.83 -2.82 -14.46
C PHE A 210 -14.08 -2.16 -13.10
N ARG A 211 -14.79 -2.88 -12.23
CA ARG A 211 -14.78 -2.65 -10.79
C ARG A 211 -13.55 -3.35 -10.21
N VAL A 212 -12.53 -2.58 -9.88
CA VAL A 212 -11.25 -3.08 -9.33
C VAL A 212 -11.34 -3.17 -7.81
N VAL A 213 -10.90 -4.30 -7.25
CA VAL A 213 -10.95 -4.63 -5.82
C VAL A 213 -9.59 -5.16 -5.40
N VAL A 214 -8.90 -4.45 -4.52
CA VAL A 214 -7.53 -4.77 -4.10
C VAL A 214 -7.48 -4.88 -2.58
N PRO A 215 -7.68 -6.09 -2.03
CA PRO A 215 -7.62 -6.30 -0.58
C PRO A 215 -6.18 -6.31 -0.06
N ASP A 216 -5.98 -5.78 1.15
CA ASP A 216 -4.90 -6.25 1.99
C ASP A 216 -5.28 -7.65 2.47
N GLN A 217 -4.52 -8.65 2.06
CA GLN A 217 -4.83 -10.02 2.41
C GLN A 217 -4.64 -10.27 3.91
N ARG A 218 -5.17 -11.37 4.42
CA ARG A 218 -5.10 -11.78 5.82
C ARG A 218 -3.66 -11.68 6.38
N GLY A 219 -3.47 -10.94 7.47
CA GLY A 219 -2.16 -10.74 8.09
C GLY A 219 -1.39 -9.53 7.61
N TYR A 220 -1.84 -8.86 6.56
CA TYR A 220 -1.14 -7.74 5.94
C TYR A 220 -1.75 -6.39 6.33
N ASN A 221 -0.91 -5.36 6.41
CA ASN A 221 -1.25 -3.95 6.59
C ASN A 221 -2.40 -3.73 7.59
N LEU A 222 -3.53 -3.18 7.17
CA LEU A 222 -4.69 -2.84 8.01
C LEU A 222 -5.72 -3.98 8.14
N SER A 223 -5.51 -5.11 7.46
CA SER A 223 -6.38 -6.28 7.59
C SER A 223 -6.13 -7.04 8.88
N SER A 224 -7.11 -7.84 9.31
CA SER A 224 -7.05 -8.66 10.51
C SER A 224 -5.87 -9.63 10.49
N LYS A 225 -5.24 -9.79 11.65
CA LYS A 225 -4.07 -10.64 11.88
C LYS A 225 -4.38 -11.68 12.95
N PRO A 226 -5.15 -12.75 12.60
CA PRO A 226 -5.54 -13.76 13.56
C PRO A 226 -4.33 -14.48 14.15
N ALA A 227 -4.44 -14.91 15.40
CA ALA A 227 -3.39 -15.66 16.07
C ALA A 227 -3.29 -17.09 15.51
N GLY A 228 -2.08 -17.65 15.59
CA GLY A 228 -1.79 -19.03 15.22
C GLY A 228 -1.58 -19.27 13.72
N VAL A 229 -0.70 -20.21 13.42
CA VAL A 229 -0.28 -20.51 12.03
C VAL A 229 -1.43 -21.11 11.20
N ALA A 230 -2.30 -21.93 11.81
CA ALA A 230 -3.41 -22.58 11.12
C ALA A 230 -4.41 -21.58 10.51
N ALA A 231 -4.55 -20.39 11.11
CA ALA A 231 -5.40 -19.32 10.60
C ALA A 231 -4.95 -18.79 9.21
N TYR A 232 -3.75 -19.12 8.79
CA TYR A 232 -3.17 -18.74 7.49
C TYR A 232 -3.09 -19.90 6.49
N ALA A 233 -3.84 -20.99 6.75
CA ALA A 233 -3.93 -22.09 5.83
C ALA A 233 -4.52 -21.64 4.49
N LEU A 234 -4.04 -22.19 3.39
CA LEU A 234 -4.42 -21.79 2.04
C LEU A 234 -5.94 -21.82 1.80
N ARG A 235 -6.66 -22.75 2.45
CA ARG A 235 -8.13 -22.81 2.38
C ARG A 235 -8.78 -21.57 2.99
N GLU A 236 -8.22 -21.06 4.09
CA GLU A 236 -8.70 -19.84 4.75
C GLU A 236 -8.49 -18.63 3.84
N LEU A 237 -7.34 -18.55 3.15
CA LEU A 237 -7.03 -17.48 2.21
C LEU A 237 -7.95 -17.53 0.99
N VAL A 238 -8.27 -18.70 0.48
CA VAL A 238 -9.26 -18.90 -0.59
C VAL A 238 -10.65 -18.47 -0.12
N SER A 239 -11.04 -18.81 1.12
CA SER A 239 -12.34 -18.41 1.66
C SER A 239 -12.50 -16.88 1.76
N ASP A 240 -11.41 -16.15 2.02
CA ASP A 240 -11.42 -14.68 2.05
C ASP A 240 -11.75 -14.09 0.68
N VAL A 241 -11.16 -14.63 -0.39
CA VAL A 241 -11.45 -14.20 -1.78
C VAL A 241 -12.92 -14.46 -2.13
N LEU A 242 -13.46 -15.62 -1.76
CA LEU A 242 -14.86 -15.96 -2.01
C LEU A 242 -15.81 -15.05 -1.23
N ALA A 243 -15.50 -14.77 0.04
CA ALA A 243 -16.30 -13.87 0.87
C ALA A 243 -16.35 -12.42 0.30
N ILE A 244 -15.24 -11.94 -0.27
CA ILE A 244 -15.23 -10.66 -0.99
C ILE A 244 -16.18 -10.71 -2.20
N ALA A 245 -16.11 -11.76 -3.02
CA ALA A 245 -16.99 -11.94 -4.18
C ALA A 245 -18.47 -12.01 -3.77
N ASP A 246 -18.78 -12.71 -2.68
CA ASP A 246 -20.15 -12.85 -2.15
C ASP A 246 -20.71 -11.51 -1.66
N GLN A 247 -19.93 -10.73 -0.89
CA GLN A 247 -20.36 -9.42 -0.40
C GLN A 247 -20.51 -8.37 -1.52
N LEU A 248 -19.82 -8.58 -2.65
CA LEU A 248 -20.03 -7.78 -3.87
C LEU A 248 -21.24 -8.27 -4.70
N GLY A 249 -21.92 -9.34 -4.28
CA GLY A 249 -23.03 -9.94 -5.02
C GLY A 249 -22.61 -10.55 -6.36
N ARG A 250 -21.39 -11.07 -6.46
CA ARG A 250 -20.83 -11.60 -7.72
C ARG A 250 -20.71 -13.13 -7.66
N GLU A 251 -21.41 -13.79 -8.55
CA GLU A 251 -21.29 -15.26 -8.72
C GLU A 251 -19.89 -15.61 -9.24
N LYS A 252 -19.37 -14.86 -10.21
CA LYS A 252 -18.05 -15.02 -10.79
C LYS A 252 -17.28 -13.71 -10.78
N ILE A 253 -15.98 -13.81 -10.57
CA ILE A 253 -15.04 -12.68 -10.63
C ILE A 253 -13.90 -12.98 -11.60
N PHE A 254 -13.28 -11.94 -12.11
CA PHE A 254 -11.93 -12.00 -12.67
C PHE A 254 -10.93 -11.94 -11.51
N LEU A 255 -9.91 -12.76 -11.57
CA LEU A 255 -8.93 -12.88 -10.49
C LEU A 255 -7.52 -12.73 -11.05
N ALA A 256 -6.75 -11.82 -10.49
CA ALA A 256 -5.31 -11.72 -10.75
C ALA A 256 -4.54 -11.82 -9.44
N GLY A 257 -3.34 -12.41 -9.48
CA GLY A 257 -2.48 -12.49 -8.32
C GLY A 257 -1.00 -12.45 -8.68
N HIS A 258 -0.21 -11.89 -7.77
CA HIS A 258 1.24 -11.87 -7.83
C HIS A 258 1.81 -12.55 -6.59
N ASP A 259 2.91 -13.30 -6.71
CA ASP A 259 3.60 -14.01 -5.63
C ASP A 259 2.60 -14.85 -4.78
N TRP A 260 2.51 -14.68 -3.47
CA TRP A 260 1.52 -15.37 -2.64
C TRP A 260 0.08 -15.15 -3.11
N GLY A 261 -0.24 -13.95 -3.62
CA GLY A 261 -1.54 -13.69 -4.21
C GLY A 261 -1.82 -14.58 -5.43
N ALA A 262 -0.80 -14.90 -6.22
CA ALA A 262 -0.93 -15.87 -7.32
C ALA A 262 -1.12 -17.30 -6.81
N ALA A 263 -0.44 -17.69 -5.72
CA ALA A 263 -0.66 -19.00 -5.10
C ALA A 263 -2.10 -19.16 -4.59
N VAL A 264 -2.69 -18.10 -4.01
CA VAL A 264 -4.12 -18.07 -3.63
C VAL A 264 -5.01 -18.09 -4.87
N ALA A 265 -4.69 -17.34 -5.90
CA ALA A 265 -5.47 -17.28 -7.14
C ALA A 265 -5.51 -18.63 -7.87
N TRP A 266 -4.36 -19.31 -8.03
CA TRP A 266 -4.30 -20.68 -8.52
C TRP A 266 -5.18 -21.63 -7.70
N SER A 267 -5.07 -21.54 -6.37
CA SER A 267 -5.81 -22.41 -5.47
C SER A 267 -7.32 -22.14 -5.52
N THR A 268 -7.72 -20.88 -5.66
CA THR A 268 -9.14 -20.52 -5.83
C THR A 268 -9.69 -21.10 -7.12
N ALA A 269 -8.94 -21.01 -8.23
CA ALA A 269 -9.36 -21.55 -9.52
C ALA A 269 -9.42 -23.10 -9.52
N LEU A 270 -8.54 -23.77 -8.77
CA LEU A 270 -8.54 -25.24 -8.63
C LEU A 270 -9.67 -25.76 -7.74
N LEU A 271 -9.95 -25.06 -6.63
CA LEU A 271 -10.95 -25.48 -5.64
C LEU A 271 -12.36 -25.03 -6.02
N HIS A 272 -12.49 -23.87 -6.65
CA HIS A 272 -13.76 -23.22 -6.95
C HIS A 272 -13.80 -22.67 -8.40
N PRO A 273 -13.57 -23.49 -9.44
CA PRO A 273 -13.51 -23.03 -10.83
C PRO A 273 -14.81 -22.32 -11.28
N GLN A 274 -15.95 -22.70 -10.69
CA GLN A 274 -17.25 -22.07 -10.99
C GLN A 274 -17.35 -20.61 -10.51
N ARG A 275 -16.46 -20.16 -9.60
CA ARG A 275 -16.45 -18.80 -9.06
C ARG A 275 -15.51 -17.85 -9.82
N ILE A 276 -14.68 -18.38 -10.72
CA ILE A 276 -13.67 -17.63 -11.45
C ILE A 276 -14.04 -17.60 -12.93
N ALA A 277 -14.20 -16.41 -13.48
CA ALA A 277 -14.45 -16.22 -14.90
C ALA A 277 -13.15 -16.36 -15.72
N LYS A 278 -12.08 -15.70 -15.28
CA LYS A 278 -10.72 -15.76 -15.86
C LYS A 278 -9.68 -15.57 -14.78
N LEU A 279 -8.53 -16.18 -14.96
CA LEU A 279 -7.40 -16.15 -14.03
C LEU A 279 -6.17 -15.52 -14.68
N ALA A 280 -5.53 -14.58 -14.01
CA ALA A 280 -4.20 -14.10 -14.37
C ALA A 280 -3.22 -14.29 -13.20
N VAL A 281 -2.04 -14.81 -13.49
CA VAL A 281 -1.02 -15.07 -12.47
C VAL A 281 0.32 -14.50 -12.90
N LEU A 282 0.98 -13.82 -11.97
CA LEU A 282 2.25 -13.16 -12.20
C LEU A 282 3.33 -13.84 -11.36
N ASN A 283 4.38 -14.27 -12.03
CA ASN A 283 5.62 -14.80 -11.42
C ASN A 283 5.44 -15.89 -10.35
N VAL A 284 4.41 -16.74 -10.47
CA VAL A 284 4.28 -17.93 -9.61
C VAL A 284 3.72 -19.09 -10.43
N PRO A 285 4.35 -20.26 -10.35
CA PRO A 285 3.92 -21.43 -11.09
C PRO A 285 2.68 -22.09 -10.49
N HIS A 286 2.09 -22.97 -11.27
CA HIS A 286 1.07 -23.87 -10.78
C HIS A 286 1.56 -24.66 -9.52
N PRO A 287 0.71 -24.88 -8.50
CA PRO A 287 1.13 -25.55 -7.24
C PRO A 287 1.79 -26.92 -7.43
N ALA A 288 1.38 -27.70 -8.43
CA ALA A 288 2.00 -28.99 -8.74
C ALA A 288 3.42 -28.82 -9.29
N VAL A 289 3.63 -27.81 -10.14
CA VAL A 289 4.96 -27.47 -10.69
C VAL A 289 5.88 -26.99 -9.59
N MET A 290 5.41 -26.09 -8.70
CA MET A 290 6.19 -25.64 -7.54
C MET A 290 6.69 -26.81 -6.71
N ARG A 291 5.79 -27.74 -6.37
CA ARG A 291 6.13 -28.95 -5.58
C ARG A 291 7.15 -29.81 -6.30
N LYS A 292 6.97 -30.05 -7.61
CA LYS A 292 7.89 -30.84 -8.42
C LYS A 292 9.27 -30.20 -8.44
N PHE A 293 9.38 -28.91 -8.73
CA PHE A 293 10.66 -28.22 -8.84
C PHE A 293 11.41 -28.15 -7.52
N LEU A 294 10.71 -27.93 -6.40
CA LEU A 294 11.34 -27.98 -5.07
C LEU A 294 11.98 -29.35 -4.76
N SER A 295 11.42 -30.43 -5.29
CA SER A 295 11.93 -31.80 -5.02
C SER A 295 12.93 -32.30 -6.07
N THR A 296 12.92 -31.78 -7.30
CA THR A 296 13.70 -32.33 -8.41
C THR A 296 14.74 -31.37 -8.98
N HIS A 297 14.66 -30.08 -8.67
CA HIS A 297 15.57 -29.07 -9.22
C HIS A 297 16.37 -28.37 -8.11
N PRO A 298 17.67 -28.74 -7.89
CA PRO A 298 18.48 -28.16 -6.84
C PRO A 298 18.56 -26.62 -6.91
N ARG A 299 18.62 -26.05 -8.13
CA ARG A 299 18.64 -24.58 -8.31
C ARG A 299 17.40 -23.93 -7.69
N GLN A 300 16.20 -24.50 -7.88
CA GLN A 300 14.98 -23.97 -7.27
C GLN A 300 14.98 -24.15 -5.77
N PHE A 301 15.43 -25.30 -5.28
CA PHE A 301 15.54 -25.57 -3.84
C PHE A 301 16.41 -24.50 -3.16
N PHE A 302 17.57 -24.18 -3.72
CA PHE A 302 18.46 -23.16 -3.17
C PHE A 302 17.88 -21.73 -3.29
N ARG A 303 17.19 -21.41 -4.37
CA ARG A 303 16.48 -20.12 -4.49
C ARG A 303 15.36 -19.96 -3.44
N SER A 304 14.77 -21.05 -3.02
CA SER A 304 13.66 -21.08 -2.03
C SER A 304 14.13 -21.18 -0.56
N TRP A 305 15.42 -20.97 -0.27
CA TRP A 305 16.01 -21.10 1.07
C TRP A 305 15.28 -20.29 2.13
N TYR A 306 14.77 -19.10 1.77
CA TYR A 306 14.05 -18.21 2.67
C TYR A 306 12.74 -18.82 3.20
N MET A 307 12.11 -19.71 2.46
CA MET A 307 10.89 -20.43 2.92
C MET A 307 11.20 -21.30 4.15
N PHE A 308 12.40 -21.90 4.21
CA PHE A 308 12.88 -22.67 5.35
C PHE A 308 13.34 -21.76 6.49
N PHE A 309 13.99 -20.65 6.18
CA PHE A 309 14.39 -19.63 7.15
C PHE A 309 13.15 -19.06 7.89
N PHE A 310 12.05 -18.82 7.20
CA PHE A 310 10.80 -18.34 7.79
C PHE A 310 10.11 -19.35 8.72
N GLN A 311 10.55 -20.61 8.77
CA GLN A 311 10.06 -21.57 9.77
C GLN A 311 10.61 -21.33 11.16
N LEU A 312 11.71 -20.60 11.28
CA LEU A 312 12.31 -20.26 12.58
C LEU A 312 11.36 -19.33 13.37
N PRO A 313 11.25 -19.52 14.68
CA PRO A 313 10.44 -18.64 15.50
C PRO A 313 11.17 -17.30 15.70
N TRP A 314 10.45 -16.20 15.73
CA TRP A 314 10.86 -14.83 16.05
C TRP A 314 12.05 -14.25 15.26
N LEU A 315 13.00 -15.05 14.84
CA LEU A 315 14.23 -14.60 14.18
C LEU A 315 13.98 -13.92 12.83
N PRO A 316 13.13 -14.46 11.91
CA PRO A 316 12.81 -13.78 10.66
C PRO A 316 12.14 -12.42 10.88
N GLU A 317 11.20 -12.34 11.82
CA GLU A 317 10.53 -11.10 12.19
C GLU A 317 11.53 -10.06 12.73
N ALA A 318 12.42 -10.48 13.63
CA ALA A 318 13.43 -9.61 14.22
C ALA A 318 14.41 -9.06 13.17
N LEU A 319 14.89 -9.91 12.27
CA LEU A 319 15.79 -9.48 11.20
C LEU A 319 15.10 -8.58 10.18
N PHE A 320 13.87 -8.92 9.79
CA PHE A 320 13.12 -8.09 8.83
C PHE A 320 12.82 -6.70 9.38
N SER A 321 12.48 -6.59 10.68
CA SER A 321 12.19 -5.33 11.34
C SER A 321 13.43 -4.55 11.77
N ALA A 322 14.60 -5.17 11.76
CA ALA A 322 15.84 -4.54 12.19
C ALA A 322 16.14 -3.23 11.44
N LEU A 323 16.71 -2.27 12.15
CA LEU A 323 17.08 -0.96 11.60
C LEU A 323 15.93 -0.24 10.88
N ASN A 324 14.74 -0.27 11.48
CA ASN A 324 13.54 0.31 10.90
C ASN A 324 13.23 -0.26 9.50
N PHE A 325 13.16 -1.59 9.40
CA PHE A 325 12.86 -2.33 8.16
C PHE A 325 13.84 -2.13 7.01
N ARG A 326 15.07 -1.66 7.31
CA ARG A 326 16.08 -1.46 6.26
C ARG A 326 16.43 -2.76 5.53
N LEU A 327 16.44 -3.89 6.23
CA LEU A 327 16.73 -5.18 5.59
C LEU A 327 15.59 -5.61 4.65
N GLY A 328 14.34 -5.43 5.04
CA GLY A 328 13.19 -5.68 4.16
C GLY A 328 13.19 -4.78 2.91
N ALA A 329 13.46 -3.48 3.10
CA ALA A 329 13.58 -2.53 1.98
C ALA A 329 14.76 -2.87 1.07
N HIS A 330 15.90 -3.27 1.64
CA HIS A 330 17.06 -3.72 0.85
C HIS A 330 16.74 -4.96 0.01
N ALA A 331 16.01 -5.92 0.57
CA ALA A 331 15.60 -7.12 -0.16
C ALA A 331 14.72 -6.78 -1.38
N LEU A 332 13.76 -5.84 -1.25
CA LEU A 332 12.97 -5.34 -2.37
C LEU A 332 13.84 -4.70 -3.44
N LEU A 333 14.73 -3.78 -3.05
CA LEU A 333 15.60 -3.05 -3.98
C LEU A 333 16.59 -3.97 -4.69
N HIS A 334 17.11 -4.97 -3.99
CA HIS A 334 18.11 -5.88 -4.54
C HIS A 334 17.52 -6.89 -5.53
N SER A 335 16.27 -7.31 -5.30
CA SER A 335 15.56 -8.27 -6.17
C SER A 335 14.76 -7.64 -7.29
N SER A 336 14.76 -6.31 -7.40
CA SER A 336 14.07 -5.56 -8.46
C SER A 336 15.05 -4.86 -9.40
N ARG A 337 14.57 -4.42 -10.56
CA ARG A 337 15.35 -3.54 -11.42
C ARG A 337 15.67 -2.23 -10.69
N PRO A 338 16.87 -1.64 -10.90
CA PRO A 338 17.18 -0.31 -10.35
C PRO A 338 16.12 0.72 -10.72
N GLY A 339 15.64 1.48 -9.73
CA GLY A 339 14.63 2.51 -9.92
C GLY A 339 13.16 2.01 -9.91
N THR A 340 12.92 0.73 -9.69
CA THR A 340 11.55 0.17 -9.58
C THR A 340 10.79 0.74 -8.41
N PHE A 341 11.44 0.86 -7.26
CA PHE A 341 10.86 1.40 -6.03
C PHE A 341 11.53 2.71 -5.65
N SER A 342 10.73 3.77 -5.52
CA SER A 342 11.16 5.08 -5.03
C SER A 342 11.29 5.10 -3.49
N ALA A 343 11.80 6.18 -2.94
CA ALA A 343 11.84 6.39 -1.50
C ALA A 343 10.43 6.44 -0.88
N GLU A 344 9.50 7.03 -1.63
CA GLU A 344 8.08 7.12 -1.28
C GLU A 344 7.42 5.74 -1.26
N ASP A 345 7.67 4.90 -2.27
CA ASP A 345 7.20 3.52 -2.30
C ASP A 345 7.69 2.74 -1.08
N LEU A 346 8.98 2.85 -0.76
CA LEU A 346 9.57 2.19 0.41
C LEU A 346 8.99 2.72 1.74
N ALA A 347 8.60 3.99 1.81
CA ALA A 347 7.92 4.54 2.97
C ALA A 347 6.53 3.91 3.15
N GLN A 348 5.76 3.72 2.07
CA GLN A 348 4.49 3.02 2.09
C GLN A 348 4.65 1.57 2.60
N TYR A 349 5.61 0.83 2.06
CA TYR A 349 5.89 -0.54 2.50
C TYR A 349 6.29 -0.62 3.98
N ARG A 350 7.16 0.27 4.46
CA ARG A 350 7.53 0.32 5.89
C ARG A 350 6.32 0.62 6.78
N GLY A 351 5.43 1.53 6.35
CA GLY A 351 4.17 1.81 7.04
C GLY A 351 3.31 0.56 7.20
N ALA A 352 3.15 -0.22 6.13
CA ALA A 352 2.39 -1.45 6.14
C ALA A 352 3.05 -2.55 7.00
N TRP A 353 4.36 -2.71 6.92
CA TRP A 353 5.11 -3.70 7.71
C TRP A 353 5.15 -3.39 9.20
N SER A 354 5.10 -2.11 9.57
CA SER A 354 5.13 -1.65 10.96
C SER A 354 3.79 -1.84 11.68
N GLN A 355 2.72 -2.22 10.97
CA GLN A 355 1.44 -2.48 11.62
C GLN A 355 1.57 -3.62 12.64
N PRO A 356 0.94 -3.49 13.82
CA PRO A 356 1.04 -4.50 14.88
C PRO A 356 0.68 -5.90 14.37
N GLY A 357 1.61 -6.85 14.50
CA GLY A 357 1.43 -8.24 14.08
C GLY A 357 1.56 -8.51 12.58
N ALA A 358 1.82 -7.49 11.74
CA ALA A 358 1.89 -7.67 10.28
C ALA A 358 3.02 -8.62 9.88
N LEU A 359 4.24 -8.46 10.39
CA LEU A 359 5.36 -9.36 10.05
C LEU A 359 5.06 -10.81 10.39
N THR A 360 4.56 -11.07 11.60
CA THR A 360 4.19 -12.43 12.00
C THR A 360 3.04 -12.96 11.14
N GLY A 361 2.04 -12.13 10.83
CA GLY A 361 0.95 -12.48 9.93
C GLY A 361 1.45 -12.90 8.56
N MET A 362 2.28 -12.07 7.91
CA MET A 362 2.88 -12.34 6.60
C MET A 362 3.74 -13.61 6.60
N ILE A 363 4.63 -13.78 7.60
CA ILE A 363 5.52 -14.94 7.70
C ILE A 363 4.73 -16.23 8.00
N ASN A 364 3.60 -16.13 8.68
CA ASN A 364 2.75 -17.30 8.97
C ASN A 364 2.17 -17.95 7.70
N TRP A 365 2.09 -17.26 6.57
CA TRP A 365 1.74 -17.88 5.28
C TRP A 365 2.74 -18.97 4.89
N TYR A 366 4.03 -18.68 5.03
CA TYR A 366 5.10 -19.65 4.79
C TYR A 366 5.10 -20.78 5.83
N ARG A 367 4.83 -20.46 7.10
CA ARG A 367 4.71 -21.47 8.17
C ARG A 367 3.53 -22.40 7.95
N ALA A 368 2.40 -21.84 7.50
CA ALA A 368 1.19 -22.61 7.21
C ALA A 368 1.36 -23.57 6.02
N LEU A 369 2.09 -23.14 4.99
CA LEU A 369 2.33 -23.98 3.80
C LEU A 369 2.90 -25.35 4.16
N PHE A 370 3.85 -25.41 5.09
CA PHE A 370 4.48 -26.68 5.52
C PHE A 370 3.63 -27.47 6.55
N ARG A 371 2.67 -26.82 7.21
CA ARG A 371 1.91 -27.43 8.31
C ARG A 371 0.48 -27.82 7.95
N THR A 372 -0.10 -27.17 6.93
CA THR A 372 -1.53 -27.26 6.62
C THR A 372 -1.81 -27.62 5.16
N GLY A 373 -1.08 -28.49 4.56
CA GLY A 373 -1.16 -28.79 3.13
C GLY A 373 -2.59 -28.87 2.56
N VAL A 374 -2.78 -28.38 1.34
CA VAL A 374 -4.03 -28.50 0.57
C VAL A 374 -3.88 -29.63 -0.45
N LYS A 375 -4.87 -30.55 -0.47
CA LYS A 375 -4.99 -31.56 -1.52
C LYS A 375 -5.99 -31.05 -2.55
N PHE A 376 -5.58 -30.97 -3.80
CA PHE A 376 -6.46 -30.70 -4.92
C PHE A 376 -6.98 -32.04 -5.47
N GLN A 377 -8.30 -32.15 -5.67
CA GLN A 377 -8.91 -33.33 -6.27
C GLN A 377 -8.56 -33.44 -7.76
N ASP A 378 -8.60 -32.30 -8.46
CA ASP A 378 -8.14 -32.15 -9.82
C ASP A 378 -6.99 -31.15 -9.82
N GLN A 379 -5.94 -31.44 -10.55
CA GLN A 379 -4.81 -30.52 -10.70
C GLN A 379 -4.91 -29.69 -11.98
N ASN A 380 -5.93 -29.89 -12.82
CA ASN A 380 -6.12 -29.14 -14.04
C ASN A 380 -6.97 -27.89 -13.81
N VAL A 381 -6.40 -26.73 -14.14
CA VAL A 381 -7.13 -25.45 -14.14
C VAL A 381 -8.00 -25.39 -15.38
N ARG A 382 -9.33 -25.31 -15.16
CA ARG A 382 -10.34 -25.35 -16.23
C ARG A 382 -10.79 -23.97 -16.70
N VAL A 383 -10.41 -22.90 -15.99
CA VAL A 383 -10.74 -21.54 -16.35
C VAL A 383 -9.70 -20.96 -17.31
N PRO A 384 -10.10 -20.09 -18.26
CA PRO A 384 -9.14 -19.40 -19.10
C PRO A 384 -8.08 -18.69 -18.26
N THR A 385 -6.81 -18.89 -18.58
CA THR A 385 -5.69 -18.47 -17.74
C THR A 385 -4.65 -17.70 -18.55
N ARG A 386 -4.13 -16.60 -17.98
CA ARG A 386 -2.90 -15.95 -18.45
C ARG A 386 -1.81 -16.05 -17.40
N ILE A 387 -0.64 -16.47 -17.84
CA ILE A 387 0.59 -16.51 -17.04
C ILE A 387 1.49 -15.38 -17.55
N LEU A 388 1.87 -14.45 -16.67
CA LEU A 388 2.81 -13.38 -16.97
C LEU A 388 4.09 -13.65 -16.16
N TRP A 389 5.26 -13.57 -16.81
CA TRP A 389 6.49 -13.98 -16.15
C TRP A 389 7.69 -13.09 -16.50
N GLY A 390 8.33 -12.52 -15.49
CA GLY A 390 9.63 -11.85 -15.60
C GLY A 390 10.75 -12.88 -15.62
N GLU A 391 11.52 -12.95 -16.70
CA GLU A 391 12.54 -14.00 -16.91
C GLU A 391 13.76 -13.85 -15.99
N ARG A 392 13.95 -12.66 -15.40
CA ARG A 392 15.03 -12.38 -14.43
C ARG A 392 14.60 -12.54 -12.97
N ASP A 393 13.58 -13.34 -12.72
CA ASP A 393 13.11 -13.66 -11.37
C ASP A 393 14.21 -14.39 -10.59
N ASP A 394 14.62 -13.81 -9.45
CA ASP A 394 15.65 -14.40 -8.58
C ASP A 394 15.10 -15.50 -7.66
N PHE A 395 13.79 -15.56 -7.47
CA PHE A 395 13.13 -16.49 -6.55
C PHE A 395 12.64 -17.74 -7.26
N LEU A 396 12.14 -17.60 -8.50
CA LEU A 396 11.46 -18.67 -9.22
C LEU A 396 12.02 -18.82 -10.64
N LEU A 397 12.34 -20.06 -11.00
CA LEU A 397 12.89 -20.38 -12.31
C LEU A 397 11.85 -20.19 -13.43
N SER A 398 12.23 -19.55 -14.52
CA SER A 398 11.32 -19.27 -15.65
C SER A 398 10.77 -20.52 -16.34
N GLU A 399 11.52 -21.63 -16.29
CA GLU A 399 11.08 -22.94 -16.80
C GLU A 399 9.76 -23.42 -16.14
N MET A 400 9.51 -22.97 -14.91
CA MET A 400 8.27 -23.30 -14.17
C MET A 400 7.04 -22.67 -14.84
N ALA A 401 7.18 -21.51 -15.49
CA ALA A 401 6.08 -20.85 -16.21
C ALA A 401 5.61 -21.72 -17.38
N HIS A 402 6.56 -22.21 -18.18
CA HIS A 402 6.27 -23.10 -19.33
C HIS A 402 5.63 -24.41 -18.89
N GLU A 403 6.14 -25.03 -17.81
CA GLU A 403 5.58 -26.27 -17.32
C GLU A 403 4.17 -26.08 -16.75
N SER A 404 3.86 -24.92 -16.20
CA SER A 404 2.53 -24.60 -15.67
C SER A 404 1.43 -24.62 -16.73
N LEU A 405 1.76 -24.37 -18.01
CA LEU A 405 0.82 -24.47 -19.12
C LEU A 405 0.21 -25.85 -19.26
N SER A 406 0.98 -26.90 -18.94
CA SER A 406 0.50 -28.31 -19.04
C SER A 406 -0.60 -28.65 -18.02
N TYR A 407 -0.79 -27.82 -17.01
CA TYR A 407 -1.84 -27.94 -16.00
C TYR A 407 -3.06 -27.05 -16.26
N CYS A 408 -3.15 -26.43 -17.42
CA CYS A 408 -4.24 -25.55 -17.79
C CYS A 408 -4.93 -26.04 -19.06
N THR A 409 -6.27 -26.06 -19.09
CA THR A 409 -7.04 -26.46 -20.27
C THR A 409 -6.93 -25.39 -21.37
N SER A 410 -6.84 -24.12 -20.98
CA SER A 410 -6.69 -22.96 -21.89
C SER A 410 -5.82 -21.93 -21.19
N ALA A 411 -4.56 -21.78 -21.62
CA ALA A 411 -3.65 -20.80 -21.06
C ALA A 411 -2.71 -20.20 -22.11
N GLU A 412 -2.34 -18.95 -21.89
CA GLU A 412 -1.30 -18.24 -22.64
C GLU A 412 -0.22 -17.76 -21.69
N LEU A 413 1.04 -17.84 -22.14
CA LEU A 413 2.21 -17.34 -21.42
C LEU A 413 2.77 -16.09 -22.07
N PHE A 414 2.94 -15.05 -21.27
CA PHE A 414 3.59 -13.80 -21.66
C PHE A 414 4.89 -13.65 -20.86
N THR A 415 6.02 -13.67 -21.53
CA THR A 415 7.32 -13.48 -20.89
C THR A 415 7.86 -12.06 -21.09
N PHE A 416 8.65 -11.61 -20.13
CA PHE A 416 9.25 -10.30 -20.08
C PHE A 416 10.75 -10.47 -19.79
N ALA A 417 11.55 -10.45 -20.86
CA ALA A 417 12.97 -10.78 -20.84
C ALA A 417 13.82 -9.96 -19.86
N ASN A 418 13.39 -8.71 -19.56
CA ASN A 418 14.13 -7.80 -18.69
C ASN A 418 13.47 -7.59 -17.32
N ALA A 419 12.30 -8.16 -17.07
CA ALA A 419 11.60 -8.01 -15.81
C ALA A 419 12.03 -9.07 -14.80
N THR A 420 12.01 -8.68 -13.52
CA THR A 420 12.29 -9.54 -12.37
C THR A 420 10.99 -10.11 -11.78
N HIS A 421 11.02 -10.47 -10.51
CA HIS A 421 9.84 -10.90 -9.77
C HIS A 421 8.75 -9.81 -9.67
N TRP A 422 9.14 -8.55 -9.70
CA TRP A 422 8.28 -7.38 -9.46
C TRP A 422 7.63 -6.84 -10.73
N LEU A 423 7.13 -7.75 -11.56
CA LEU A 423 6.67 -7.50 -12.92
C LEU A 423 5.63 -6.37 -13.03
N GLN A 424 4.65 -6.30 -12.12
CA GLN A 424 3.59 -5.29 -12.12
C GLN A 424 4.09 -3.88 -11.81
N HIS A 425 5.25 -3.78 -11.14
CA HIS A 425 5.94 -2.50 -10.90
C HIS A 425 6.86 -2.11 -12.05
N GLU A 426 7.50 -3.09 -12.67
CA GLU A 426 8.54 -2.88 -13.66
C GLU A 426 8.01 -2.69 -15.08
N GLU A 427 6.86 -3.29 -15.38
CA GLU A 427 6.19 -3.24 -16.68
C GLU A 427 4.71 -2.88 -16.54
N PRO A 428 4.37 -1.78 -15.80
CA PRO A 428 3.00 -1.50 -15.36
C PRO A 428 2.03 -1.36 -16.52
N ASP A 429 2.42 -0.66 -17.59
CA ASP A 429 1.54 -0.39 -18.73
C ASP A 429 1.23 -1.68 -19.51
N ARG A 430 2.27 -2.48 -19.76
CA ARG A 430 2.12 -3.73 -20.50
C ARG A 430 1.34 -4.77 -19.70
N VAL A 431 1.58 -4.87 -18.39
CA VAL A 431 0.79 -5.73 -17.49
C VAL A 431 -0.67 -5.29 -17.48
N SER A 432 -0.93 -3.99 -17.31
CA SER A 432 -2.29 -3.44 -17.31
C SER A 432 -3.03 -3.71 -18.61
N GLN A 433 -2.37 -3.52 -19.76
CA GLN A 433 -2.93 -3.79 -21.08
C GLN A 433 -3.30 -5.27 -21.24
N ILE A 434 -2.37 -6.18 -20.90
CA ILE A 434 -2.61 -7.63 -21.01
C ILE A 434 -3.79 -8.05 -20.12
N LEU A 435 -3.87 -7.53 -18.89
CA LEU A 435 -4.98 -7.82 -17.98
C LEU A 435 -6.31 -7.28 -18.52
N ALA A 436 -6.34 -6.03 -18.98
CA ALA A 436 -7.54 -5.40 -19.49
C ALA A 436 -8.08 -6.13 -20.74
N ASP A 437 -7.21 -6.45 -21.69
CA ASP A 437 -7.60 -7.16 -22.91
C ASP A 437 -8.09 -8.57 -22.60
N PHE A 438 -7.41 -9.25 -21.69
CA PHE A 438 -7.81 -10.59 -21.29
C PHE A 438 -9.18 -10.63 -20.61
N PHE A 439 -9.42 -9.73 -19.67
CA PHE A 439 -10.66 -9.74 -18.92
C PHE A 439 -11.87 -9.25 -19.74
N ARG A 440 -11.65 -8.44 -20.80
CA ARG A 440 -12.71 -8.04 -21.74
C ARG A 440 -13.11 -9.13 -22.73
N ALA A 441 -12.14 -9.86 -23.30
CA ALA A 441 -12.35 -10.89 -24.30
C ALA A 441 -13.24 -12.03 -23.78
#